data_924cc0a9109f4dcabe9ea14ba442668b
#
_entry.id   924cc0a9109f4dcabe9ea14ba442668b
#
_cell.length_a   1.000
_cell.length_b   1.000
_cell.length_c   1.000
_cell.angle_alpha   90.00
_cell.angle_beta   90.00
_cell.angle_gamma   90.00
#
_symmetry.space_group_name_H-M   'P 1'
#
loop_
_entity.id
_entity.type
_entity.pdbx_description
1 polymer ?
#
loop_
_entity_poly.entity_id
_entity_poly.type
_entity_poly.pdbx_seq_one_letter_code
_entity_poly.pdbx_strand_id
1 'polypeptide(L)'
;MRITVFGATGGIGQEIVRQALASGHQVTAVVRDPARFTVTGAGLEVFRADVRDPEALHPAVAGRDAVLSGLGARRRADAGIAAELTRSVLGAVEAEDVRRLLVVSAAPVGPEPERSPLVDRAMLGVINSLLKPVYDDLRAMEAELAAGATDWTSVRPPKLTNKPLTGTYRTVVGGNPRSGRSISRADVAHAMLAMIDDPATVKQGVGVAY
;
A
#
# COMPACT_ATOMS: atom_id res chain seq x y z
N MET A 1 14.71 10.25 6.05
CA MET A 1 13.48 10.81 5.45
C MET A 1 12.41 10.96 6.51
N ARG A 2 11.43 11.83 6.29
CA ARG A 2 10.21 11.98 7.08
C ARG A 2 9.07 11.32 6.31
N ILE A 3 8.48 10.29 6.88
CA ILE A 3 7.50 9.42 6.19
C ILE A 3 6.20 9.41 6.98
N THR A 4 5.06 9.58 6.30
CA THR A 4 3.74 9.31 6.91
C THR A 4 3.21 7.96 6.48
N VAL A 5 2.67 7.20 7.43
CA VAL A 5 2.11 5.86 7.19
C VAL A 5 0.63 5.84 7.56
N PHE A 6 -0.23 5.67 6.56
CA PHE A 6 -1.64 5.39 6.73
C PHE A 6 -1.90 3.89 6.83
N GLY A 7 -2.93 3.49 7.56
CA GLY A 7 -3.21 2.08 7.82
C GLY A 7 -2.18 1.42 8.75
N ALA A 8 -1.49 2.21 9.57
CA ALA A 8 -0.41 1.79 10.47
C ALA A 8 -0.79 0.67 11.46
N THR A 9 -2.08 0.50 11.80
CA THR A 9 -2.57 -0.62 12.62
C THR A 9 -2.80 -1.91 11.84
N GLY A 10 -2.67 -1.89 10.50
CA GLY A 10 -2.77 -3.06 9.63
C GLY A 10 -1.45 -3.83 9.58
N GLY A 11 -1.51 -5.11 9.12
CA GLY A 11 -0.32 -5.96 9.11
C GLY A 11 0.82 -5.42 8.24
N ILE A 12 0.54 -4.85 7.05
CA ILE A 12 1.57 -4.22 6.22
C ILE A 12 2.00 -2.89 6.83
N GLY A 13 1.04 -2.05 7.27
CA GLY A 13 1.36 -0.74 7.84
C GLY A 13 2.25 -0.83 9.10
N GLN A 14 2.02 -1.81 9.98
CA GLN A 14 2.91 -2.05 11.11
C GLN A 14 4.33 -2.41 10.67
N GLU A 15 4.46 -3.25 9.64
CA GLU A 15 5.77 -3.63 9.10
C GLU A 15 6.47 -2.44 8.42
N ILE A 16 5.74 -1.58 7.70
CA ILE A 16 6.30 -0.32 7.16
C ILE A 16 6.87 0.54 8.29
N VAL A 17 6.08 0.76 9.36
CA VAL A 17 6.53 1.58 10.48
C VAL A 17 7.78 0.98 11.14
N ARG A 18 7.77 -0.32 11.48
CA ARG A 18 8.92 -0.98 12.11
C ARG A 18 10.19 -0.88 11.27
N GLN A 19 10.10 -1.18 9.98
CA GLN A 19 11.25 -1.19 9.08
C GLN A 19 11.75 0.22 8.79
N ALA A 20 10.86 1.19 8.60
CA ALA A 20 11.24 2.59 8.41
C ALA A 20 11.99 3.15 9.63
N LEU A 21 11.51 2.88 10.85
CA LEU A 21 12.21 3.27 12.08
C LEU A 21 13.57 2.57 12.20
N ALA A 22 13.63 1.27 11.90
CA ALA A 22 14.89 0.52 11.93
C ALA A 22 15.93 1.04 10.92
N SER A 23 15.45 1.64 9.81
CA SER A 23 16.31 2.31 8.81
C SER A 23 16.61 3.78 9.15
N GLY A 24 16.24 4.26 10.33
CA GLY A 24 16.56 5.62 10.80
C GLY A 24 15.67 6.71 10.23
N HIS A 25 14.51 6.36 9.65
CA HIS A 25 13.53 7.35 9.20
C HIS A 25 12.72 7.91 10.38
N GLN A 26 12.24 9.15 10.23
CA GLN A 26 11.19 9.71 11.10
C GLN A 26 9.83 9.31 10.55
N VAL A 27 8.96 8.74 11.39
CA VAL A 27 7.69 8.16 10.95
C VAL A 27 6.53 8.76 11.70
N THR A 28 5.56 9.31 10.98
CA THR A 28 4.25 9.69 11.51
C THR A 28 3.26 8.57 11.18
N ALA A 29 2.82 7.83 12.19
CA ALA A 29 1.84 6.75 12.06
C ALA A 29 0.42 7.31 12.27
N VAL A 30 -0.39 7.39 11.21
CA VAL A 30 -1.77 7.86 11.31
C VAL A 30 -2.69 6.72 11.74
N VAL A 31 -3.37 6.92 12.88
CA VAL A 31 -4.24 5.92 13.50
C VAL A 31 -5.55 6.56 14.00
N ARG A 32 -6.66 5.82 13.93
CA ARG A 32 -7.94 6.26 14.51
C ARG A 32 -7.98 6.11 16.01
N ASP A 33 -7.37 5.04 16.52
CA ASP A 33 -7.32 4.70 17.94
C ASP A 33 -5.88 4.36 18.34
N PRO A 34 -5.14 5.27 18.98
CA PRO A 34 -3.76 5.06 19.42
C PRO A 34 -3.60 3.86 20.37
N ALA A 35 -4.61 3.51 21.17
CA ALA A 35 -4.53 2.39 22.10
C ALA A 35 -4.40 1.02 21.39
N ARG A 36 -4.74 0.95 20.11
CA ARG A 36 -4.62 -0.26 19.27
C ARG A 36 -3.31 -0.32 18.48
N PHE A 37 -2.46 0.67 18.63
CA PHE A 37 -1.17 0.74 17.95
C PHE A 37 -0.05 0.37 18.91
N THR A 38 0.71 -0.67 18.60
CA THR A 38 1.68 -1.28 19.52
C THR A 38 3.13 -1.08 19.13
N VAL A 39 3.40 -0.48 17.95
CA VAL A 39 4.78 -0.20 17.54
C VAL A 39 5.31 0.99 18.33
N THR A 40 6.53 0.87 18.81
CA THR A 40 7.26 1.92 19.51
C THR A 40 8.66 2.04 18.93
N GLY A 41 9.28 3.19 19.08
CA GLY A 41 10.66 3.42 18.61
C GLY A 41 11.04 4.89 18.57
N ALA A 42 12.33 5.17 18.58
CA ALA A 42 12.83 6.52 18.37
C ALA A 42 12.46 7.02 16.96
N GLY A 43 12.04 8.28 16.84
CA GLY A 43 11.60 8.85 15.57
C GLY A 43 10.17 8.55 15.18
N LEU A 44 9.37 7.89 16.06
CA LEU A 44 7.95 7.64 15.85
C LEU A 44 7.09 8.74 16.46
N GLU A 45 6.20 9.28 15.66
CA GLU A 45 5.07 10.10 16.06
C GLU A 45 3.77 9.32 15.80
N VAL A 46 2.89 9.21 16.78
CA VAL A 46 1.56 8.63 16.62
C VAL A 46 0.55 9.76 16.47
N PHE A 47 -0.01 9.88 15.27
CA PHE A 47 -0.97 10.94 14.94
C PHE A 47 -2.39 10.36 14.89
N ARG A 48 -3.29 10.95 15.71
CA ARG A 48 -4.69 10.52 15.74
C ARG A 48 -5.51 11.31 14.72
N ALA A 49 -6.06 10.62 13.72
CA ALA A 49 -7.03 11.19 12.77
C ALA A 49 -7.97 10.11 12.22
N ASP A 50 -9.16 10.52 11.78
CA ASP A 50 -9.98 9.72 10.88
C ASP A 50 -9.56 10.02 9.44
N VAL A 51 -9.16 8.99 8.70
CA VAL A 51 -8.72 9.12 7.30
C VAL A 51 -9.85 9.60 6.38
N ARG A 52 -11.10 9.53 6.81
CA ARG A 52 -12.25 10.07 6.05
C ARG A 52 -12.38 11.59 6.11
N ASP A 53 -11.66 12.24 6.99
CA ASP A 53 -11.62 13.69 7.13
C ASP A 53 -10.30 14.21 6.51
N PRO A 54 -10.29 14.64 5.23
CA PRO A 54 -9.07 15.07 4.55
C PRO A 54 -8.43 16.29 5.24
N GLU A 55 -9.22 17.21 5.80
CA GLU A 55 -8.70 18.38 6.50
C GLU A 55 -7.89 17.98 7.76
N ALA A 56 -8.34 16.94 8.48
CA ALA A 56 -7.61 16.42 9.63
C ALA A 56 -6.28 15.75 9.26
N LEU A 57 -6.02 15.45 7.99
CA LEU A 57 -4.79 14.78 7.55
C LEU A 57 -3.65 15.74 7.21
N HIS A 58 -3.92 17.01 6.91
CA HIS A 58 -2.91 18.01 6.53
C HIS A 58 -1.71 18.04 7.49
N PRO A 59 -1.87 18.14 8.82
CA PRO A 59 -0.72 18.18 9.72
C PRO A 59 0.13 16.91 9.70
N ALA A 60 -0.49 15.76 9.37
CA ALA A 60 0.22 14.49 9.31
C ALA A 60 1.09 14.36 8.05
N VAL A 61 0.75 15.06 6.96
CA VAL A 61 1.46 14.95 5.67
C VAL A 61 2.32 16.18 5.36
N ALA A 62 2.06 17.32 6.00
CA ALA A 62 2.81 18.56 5.77
C ALA A 62 4.32 18.37 5.95
N GLY A 63 5.08 18.75 4.92
CA GLY A 63 6.55 18.70 4.91
C GLY A 63 7.12 17.27 4.99
N ARG A 64 6.39 16.24 4.58
CA ARG A 64 6.89 14.86 4.50
C ARG A 64 7.56 14.60 3.14
N ASP A 65 8.55 13.70 3.15
CA ASP A 65 9.28 13.32 1.95
C ASP A 65 8.50 12.28 1.14
N ALA A 66 7.74 11.40 1.84
CA ALA A 66 6.88 10.39 1.22
C ALA A 66 5.71 9.99 2.12
N VAL A 67 4.64 9.51 1.49
CA VAL A 67 3.47 8.93 2.14
C VAL A 67 3.30 7.49 1.69
N LEU A 68 3.16 6.56 2.65
CA LEU A 68 2.91 5.15 2.41
C LEU A 68 1.55 4.75 2.97
N SER A 69 0.74 4.05 2.18
CA SER A 69 -0.60 3.65 2.57
C SER A 69 -0.77 2.13 2.51
N GLY A 70 -1.01 1.53 3.67
CA GLY A 70 -1.47 0.16 3.83
C GLY A 70 -2.99 0.07 4.06
N LEU A 71 -3.73 1.09 3.65
CA LEU A 71 -5.19 1.12 3.73
C LEU A 71 -5.81 0.14 2.74
N GLY A 72 -6.95 -0.43 3.10
CA GLY A 72 -7.68 -1.33 2.23
C GLY A 72 -8.79 -2.06 2.98
N ALA A 73 -9.65 -2.73 2.23
CA ALA A 73 -10.72 -3.56 2.79
C ALA A 73 -10.13 -4.73 3.59
N ARG A 74 -10.54 -4.88 4.84
CA ARG A 74 -10.16 -6.03 5.69
C ARG A 74 -11.09 -7.22 5.46
N ARG A 75 -12.32 -6.96 5.03
CA ARG A 75 -13.37 -7.94 4.75
C ARG A 75 -14.07 -7.56 3.46
N ARG A 76 -14.74 -8.52 2.84
CA ARG A 76 -15.54 -8.28 1.63
C ARG A 76 -16.64 -7.22 1.85
N ALA A 77 -17.19 -7.15 3.07
CA ALA A 77 -18.19 -6.16 3.42
C ALA A 77 -17.66 -4.71 3.45
N ASP A 78 -16.34 -4.55 3.50
CA ASP A 78 -15.67 -3.25 3.50
C ASP A 78 -15.24 -2.83 2.07
N ALA A 79 -15.76 -3.45 1.01
CA ALA A 79 -15.49 -3.06 -0.37
C ALA A 79 -16.03 -1.64 -0.63
N GLY A 80 -15.27 -0.83 -1.40
CA GLY A 80 -15.54 0.61 -1.62
C GLY A 80 -14.69 1.53 -0.76
N ILE A 81 -14.08 0.99 0.31
CA ILE A 81 -13.34 1.82 1.28
C ILE A 81 -11.95 2.22 0.78
N ALA A 82 -11.32 1.42 -0.09
CA ALA A 82 -9.96 1.71 -0.54
C ALA A 82 -9.91 2.96 -1.43
N ALA A 83 -10.82 3.08 -2.38
CA ALA A 83 -10.93 4.27 -3.24
C ALA A 83 -11.31 5.52 -2.43
N GLU A 84 -12.30 5.40 -1.52
CA GLU A 84 -12.73 6.49 -0.65
C GLU A 84 -11.57 7.04 0.18
N LEU A 85 -10.88 6.16 0.93
CA LEU A 85 -9.79 6.58 1.81
C LEU A 85 -8.57 7.09 1.03
N THR A 86 -8.29 6.53 -0.16
CA THR A 86 -7.19 7.00 -1.00
C THR A 86 -7.48 8.38 -1.56
N ARG A 87 -8.71 8.68 -1.95
CA ARG A 87 -9.11 10.03 -2.38
C ARG A 87 -8.89 11.06 -1.26
N SER A 88 -9.23 10.73 -0.03
CA SER A 88 -8.99 11.59 1.13
C SER A 88 -7.49 11.83 1.36
N VAL A 89 -6.67 10.76 1.27
CA VAL A 89 -5.21 10.87 1.39
C VAL A 89 -4.63 11.70 0.24
N LEU A 90 -5.07 11.48 -1.02
CA LEU A 90 -4.63 12.26 -2.18
C LEU A 90 -4.91 13.75 -1.99
N GLY A 91 -6.12 14.12 -1.56
CA GLY A 91 -6.46 15.53 -1.31
C GLY A 91 -5.49 16.19 -0.33
N ALA A 92 -5.20 15.55 0.79
CA ALA A 92 -4.25 16.08 1.77
C ALA A 92 -2.80 16.13 1.24
N VAL A 93 -2.36 15.10 0.53
CA VAL A 93 -1.00 14.99 -0.03
C VAL A 93 -0.76 16.06 -1.09
N GLU A 94 -1.74 16.30 -1.97
CA GLU A 94 -1.66 17.32 -3.02
C GLU A 94 -1.73 18.74 -2.46
N ALA A 95 -2.58 18.97 -1.45
CA ALA A 95 -2.68 20.28 -0.80
C ALA A 95 -1.39 20.70 -0.06
N GLU A 96 -0.60 19.73 0.41
CA GLU A 96 0.67 19.95 1.11
C GLU A 96 1.91 19.75 0.21
N ASP A 97 1.73 19.69 -1.13
CA ASP A 97 2.79 19.52 -2.12
C ASP A 97 3.69 18.30 -1.90
N VAL A 98 3.19 17.24 -1.24
CA VAL A 98 3.92 15.99 -1.06
C VAL A 98 3.77 15.15 -2.33
N ARG A 99 4.87 14.93 -3.03
CA ARG A 99 4.82 14.27 -4.34
C ARG A 99 4.75 12.74 -4.25
N ARG A 100 5.50 12.13 -3.35
CA ARG A 100 5.70 10.68 -3.35
C ARG A 100 4.64 9.95 -2.54
N LEU A 101 3.80 9.14 -3.22
CA LEU A 101 2.73 8.36 -2.61
C LEU A 101 2.82 6.88 -3.05
N LEU A 102 2.96 5.95 -2.10
CA LEU A 102 2.92 4.52 -2.37
C LEU A 102 1.71 3.87 -1.68
N VAL A 103 0.94 3.09 -2.41
CA VAL A 103 -0.26 2.43 -1.88
C VAL A 103 -0.21 0.92 -2.11
N VAL A 104 -0.86 0.16 -1.24
CA VAL A 104 -1.05 -1.28 -1.41
C VAL A 104 -2.32 -1.53 -2.21
N SER A 105 -2.20 -2.29 -3.29
CA SER A 105 -3.29 -2.82 -4.10
C SER A 105 -3.29 -4.36 -4.05
N ALA A 106 -3.56 -5.03 -5.16
CA ALA A 106 -3.50 -6.49 -5.26
C ALA A 106 -3.12 -6.95 -6.68
N ALA A 107 -2.42 -8.08 -6.79
CA ALA A 107 -1.98 -8.64 -8.07
C ALA A 107 -3.11 -8.81 -9.11
N PRO A 108 -4.37 -9.21 -8.76
CA PRO A 108 -5.45 -9.33 -9.73
C PRO A 108 -5.97 -8.02 -10.34
N VAL A 109 -5.52 -6.87 -9.84
CA VAL A 109 -5.85 -5.55 -10.43
C VAL A 109 -4.96 -5.26 -11.65
N GLY A 110 -3.74 -5.75 -11.63
CA GLY A 110 -2.79 -5.60 -12.73
C GLY A 110 -3.03 -6.56 -13.89
N PRO A 111 -2.27 -6.41 -14.99
CA PRO A 111 -2.35 -7.32 -16.13
C PRO A 111 -1.98 -8.74 -15.72
N GLU A 112 -2.66 -9.72 -16.30
CA GLU A 112 -2.30 -11.13 -16.11
C GLU A 112 -0.93 -11.41 -16.75
N PRO A 113 -0.06 -12.19 -16.09
CA PRO A 113 1.19 -12.61 -16.70
C PRO A 113 0.91 -13.44 -17.95
N GLU A 114 1.57 -13.13 -19.06
CA GLU A 114 1.50 -13.94 -20.26
C GLU A 114 1.88 -15.40 -19.95
N ARG A 115 1.04 -16.35 -20.39
CA ARG A 115 1.22 -17.81 -20.22
C ARG A 115 1.10 -18.35 -18.78
N SER A 116 0.06 -17.96 -18.02
CA SER A 116 -0.34 -18.70 -16.81
C SER A 116 -0.90 -20.08 -17.17
N PRO A 117 -0.57 -21.17 -16.44
CA PRO A 117 -1.19 -22.49 -16.64
C PRO A 117 -2.71 -22.45 -16.57
N LEU A 118 -3.41 -23.23 -17.41
CA LEU A 118 -4.88 -23.23 -17.49
C LEU A 118 -5.56 -23.57 -16.16
N VAL A 119 -4.95 -24.46 -15.37
CA VAL A 119 -5.44 -24.83 -14.03
C VAL A 119 -5.38 -23.65 -13.05
N ASP A 120 -4.29 -22.87 -13.08
CA ASP A 120 -4.14 -21.67 -12.26
C ASP A 120 -5.20 -20.61 -12.65
N ARG A 121 -5.50 -20.47 -13.96
CA ARG A 121 -6.53 -19.55 -14.47
C ARG A 121 -7.93 -19.92 -13.99
N ALA A 122 -8.29 -21.20 -14.00
CA ALA A 122 -9.61 -21.65 -13.55
C ALA A 122 -9.81 -21.42 -12.03
N MET A 123 -8.81 -21.73 -11.21
CA MET A 123 -8.88 -21.53 -9.76
C MET A 123 -8.88 -20.04 -9.41
N LEU A 124 -8.09 -19.21 -10.10
CA LEU A 124 -8.10 -17.76 -9.95
C LEU A 124 -9.44 -17.16 -10.37
N GLY A 125 -10.10 -17.70 -11.39
CA GLY A 125 -11.43 -17.26 -11.85
C GLY A 125 -12.49 -17.33 -10.74
N VAL A 126 -12.52 -18.41 -9.98
CA VAL A 126 -13.46 -18.58 -8.85
C VAL A 126 -13.14 -17.58 -7.72
N ILE A 127 -11.87 -17.47 -7.35
CA ILE A 127 -11.42 -16.54 -6.30
C ILE A 127 -11.69 -15.09 -6.72
N ASN A 128 -11.41 -14.74 -7.96
CA ASN A 128 -11.66 -13.41 -8.52
C ASN A 128 -13.14 -13.07 -8.53
N SER A 129 -14.02 -14.02 -8.83
CA SER A 129 -15.47 -13.82 -8.77
C SER A 129 -15.96 -13.53 -7.34
N LEU A 130 -15.44 -14.26 -6.35
CA LEU A 130 -15.80 -14.05 -4.94
C LEU A 130 -15.28 -12.72 -4.39
N LEU A 131 -14.10 -12.27 -4.83
CA LEU A 131 -13.46 -11.04 -4.37
C LEU A 131 -13.64 -9.87 -5.35
N LYS A 132 -14.48 -10.05 -6.37
CA LYS A 132 -14.73 -9.02 -7.40
C LYS A 132 -15.02 -7.63 -6.81
N PRO A 133 -15.91 -7.46 -5.81
CA PRO A 133 -16.16 -6.12 -5.25
C PRO A 133 -14.92 -5.47 -4.65
N VAL A 134 -14.03 -6.25 -4.02
CA VAL A 134 -12.77 -5.74 -3.46
C VAL A 134 -11.80 -5.34 -4.57
N TYR A 135 -11.69 -6.13 -5.62
CA TYR A 135 -10.80 -5.81 -6.75
C TYR A 135 -11.33 -4.64 -7.60
N ASP A 136 -12.66 -4.50 -7.72
CA ASP A 136 -13.26 -3.34 -8.38
C ASP A 136 -12.99 -2.05 -7.60
N ASP A 137 -13.03 -2.09 -6.26
CA ASP A 137 -12.65 -0.98 -5.39
C ASP A 137 -11.16 -0.61 -5.54
N LEU A 138 -10.28 -1.62 -5.59
CA LEU A 138 -8.85 -1.38 -5.83
C LEU A 138 -8.57 -0.82 -7.24
N ARG A 139 -9.34 -1.21 -8.25
CA ARG A 139 -9.25 -0.59 -9.60
C ARG A 139 -9.69 0.87 -9.57
N ALA A 140 -10.78 1.16 -8.86
CA ALA A 140 -11.23 2.53 -8.65
C ALA A 140 -10.18 3.36 -7.90
N MET A 141 -9.56 2.79 -6.86
CA MET A 141 -8.43 3.40 -6.15
C MET A 141 -7.26 3.73 -7.09
N GLU A 142 -6.86 2.79 -7.95
CA GLU A 142 -5.77 3.04 -8.92
C GLU A 142 -6.15 4.09 -9.98
N ALA A 143 -7.42 4.18 -10.34
CA ALA A 143 -7.91 5.23 -11.22
C ALA A 143 -7.83 6.63 -10.57
N GLU A 144 -8.15 6.75 -9.28
CA GLU A 144 -7.95 7.99 -8.51
C GLU A 144 -6.46 8.40 -8.48
N LEU A 145 -5.55 7.44 -8.22
CA LEU A 145 -4.12 7.70 -8.26
C LEU A 145 -3.65 8.20 -9.63
N ALA A 146 -4.14 7.57 -10.70
CA ALA A 146 -3.76 7.92 -12.08
C ALA A 146 -4.27 9.30 -12.50
N ALA A 147 -5.40 9.76 -11.95
CA ALA A 147 -5.96 11.07 -12.17
C ALA A 147 -5.25 12.18 -11.38
N GLY A 148 -4.58 11.83 -10.27
CA GLY A 148 -3.89 12.75 -9.38
C GLY A 148 -2.53 13.23 -9.91
N ALA A 149 -1.99 14.27 -9.28
CA ALA A 149 -0.72 14.89 -9.67
C ALA A 149 0.51 14.22 -9.01
N THR A 150 0.30 13.32 -8.06
CA THR A 150 1.37 12.69 -7.28
C THR A 150 2.26 11.76 -8.10
N ASP A 151 3.48 11.54 -7.63
CA ASP A 151 4.41 10.52 -8.11
C ASP A 151 4.05 9.18 -7.40
N TRP A 152 2.90 8.64 -7.78
CA TRP A 152 2.33 7.46 -7.13
C TRP A 152 2.99 6.14 -7.55
N THR A 153 2.92 5.14 -6.67
CA THR A 153 3.19 3.72 -6.98
C THR A 153 2.10 2.85 -6.35
N SER A 154 1.47 1.99 -7.14
CA SER A 154 0.55 0.97 -6.65
C SER A 154 1.27 -0.37 -6.53
N VAL A 155 1.51 -0.82 -5.30
CA VAL A 155 2.18 -2.11 -5.02
C VAL A 155 1.15 -3.23 -5.00
N ARG A 156 1.32 -4.23 -5.87
CA ARG A 156 0.35 -5.28 -6.16
C ARG A 156 0.83 -6.65 -5.66
N PRO A 157 0.67 -6.97 -4.36
CA PRO A 157 0.99 -8.30 -3.84
C PRO A 157 -0.08 -9.33 -4.23
N PRO A 158 0.29 -10.63 -4.35
CA PRO A 158 -0.65 -11.75 -4.39
C PRO A 158 -1.13 -12.09 -2.97
N LYS A 159 -1.36 -13.37 -2.66
CA LYS A 159 -1.74 -13.83 -1.32
C LYS A 159 -0.70 -13.41 -0.26
N LEU A 160 -1.15 -12.66 0.73
CA LEU A 160 -0.32 -12.20 1.85
C LEU A 160 -0.15 -13.27 2.93
N THR A 161 1.07 -13.39 3.46
CA THR A 161 1.41 -14.27 4.59
C THR A 161 1.99 -13.46 5.76
N ASN A 162 2.10 -14.10 6.94
CA ASN A 162 2.75 -13.51 8.13
C ASN A 162 4.16 -14.07 8.36
N LYS A 163 4.81 -14.57 7.31
CA LYS A 163 6.21 -15.01 7.41
C LYS A 163 7.11 -13.81 7.72
N PRO A 164 8.28 -14.05 8.34
CA PRO A 164 9.24 -12.99 8.62
C PRO A 164 9.77 -12.34 7.33
N LEU A 165 10.42 -11.21 7.49
CA LEU A 165 11.17 -10.52 6.43
C LEU A 165 12.26 -11.45 5.87
N THR A 166 12.30 -11.57 4.55
CA THR A 166 13.36 -12.31 3.84
C THR A 166 14.28 -11.39 3.06
N GLY A 167 13.77 -10.24 2.60
CA GLY A 167 14.46 -9.34 1.67
C GLY A 167 14.65 -9.93 0.26
N THR A 168 14.12 -11.12 0.00
CA THR A 168 14.29 -11.85 -1.26
C THR A 168 12.93 -12.10 -1.91
N TYR A 169 12.61 -11.34 -2.93
CA TYR A 169 11.38 -11.39 -3.72
C TYR A 169 11.64 -10.82 -5.11
N ARG A 170 10.68 -11.00 -6.01
CA ARG A 170 10.72 -10.44 -7.37
C ARG A 170 9.79 -9.24 -7.47
N THR A 171 10.20 -8.25 -8.27
CA THR A 171 9.38 -7.09 -8.62
C THR A 171 9.24 -7.00 -10.14
N VAL A 172 8.06 -6.59 -10.61
CA VAL A 172 7.79 -6.34 -12.04
C VAL A 172 7.03 -5.02 -12.18
N VAL A 173 7.67 -4.03 -12.76
CA VAL A 173 7.04 -2.73 -13.07
C VAL A 173 6.06 -2.91 -14.22
N GLY A 174 4.86 -2.36 -14.09
CA GLY A 174 3.78 -2.48 -15.07
C GLY A 174 3.11 -3.86 -15.14
N GLY A 175 3.55 -4.84 -14.34
CA GLY A 175 3.04 -6.22 -14.41
C GLY A 175 3.07 -6.97 -13.08
N ASN A 176 3.02 -8.30 -13.16
CA ASN A 176 3.11 -9.20 -12.02
C ASN A 176 4.19 -10.27 -12.23
N PRO A 177 4.93 -10.69 -11.18
CA PRO A 177 5.86 -11.80 -11.25
C PRO A 177 5.19 -13.09 -11.68
N ARG A 178 5.74 -13.79 -12.68
CA ARG A 178 5.22 -15.10 -13.15
C ARG A 178 5.23 -16.11 -12.01
N SER A 179 4.14 -16.87 -11.88
CA SER A 179 3.98 -17.89 -10.84
C SER A 179 4.14 -17.36 -9.40
N GLY A 180 4.06 -16.05 -9.20
CA GLY A 180 4.10 -15.41 -7.89
C GLY A 180 2.80 -15.63 -7.14
N ARG A 181 2.76 -16.59 -6.19
CA ARG A 181 1.53 -16.99 -5.50
C ARG A 181 1.35 -16.36 -4.12
N SER A 182 2.44 -15.94 -3.50
CA SER A 182 2.41 -15.35 -2.16
C SER A 182 3.61 -14.44 -1.90
N ILE A 183 3.46 -13.60 -0.87
CA ILE A 183 4.53 -12.79 -0.29
C ILE A 183 4.21 -12.51 1.17
N SER A 184 5.22 -12.28 2.01
CA SER A 184 4.99 -11.84 3.39
C SER A 184 4.63 -10.36 3.45
N ARG A 185 3.86 -9.98 4.48
CA ARG A 185 3.59 -8.56 4.74
C ARG A 185 4.86 -7.77 5.01
N ALA A 186 5.84 -8.42 5.63
CA ALA A 186 7.14 -7.83 5.91
C ALA A 186 7.92 -7.55 4.61
N ASP A 187 7.90 -8.47 3.63
CA ASP A 187 8.55 -8.24 2.34
C ASP A 187 7.81 -7.23 1.47
N VAL A 188 6.47 -7.12 1.57
CA VAL A 188 5.72 -6.03 0.91
C VAL A 188 6.14 -4.67 1.49
N ALA A 189 6.24 -4.55 2.82
CA ALA A 189 6.69 -3.33 3.46
C ALA A 189 8.12 -2.96 3.05
N HIS A 190 9.02 -3.94 3.00
CA HIS A 190 10.39 -3.77 2.52
C HIS A 190 10.42 -3.28 1.07
N ALA A 191 9.63 -3.88 0.18
CA ALA A 191 9.53 -3.46 -1.20
C ALA A 191 9.02 -2.01 -1.33
N MET A 192 7.98 -1.65 -0.56
CA MET A 192 7.46 -0.28 -0.56
C MET A 192 8.52 0.75 -0.12
N LEU A 193 9.28 0.45 0.93
CA LEU A 193 10.35 1.34 1.39
C LEU A 193 11.46 1.48 0.35
N ALA A 194 11.86 0.38 -0.30
CA ALA A 194 12.88 0.39 -1.35
C ALA A 194 12.45 1.16 -2.61
N MET A 195 11.13 1.26 -2.87
CA MET A 195 10.59 1.96 -4.03
C MET A 195 10.42 3.48 -3.81
N ILE A 196 10.63 4.00 -2.59
CA ILE A 196 10.44 5.44 -2.34
C ILE A 196 11.29 6.27 -3.29
N ASP A 197 12.57 5.94 -3.42
CA ASP A 197 13.55 6.68 -4.23
C ASP A 197 13.78 6.05 -5.63
N ASP A 198 12.97 5.05 -6.02
CA ASP A 198 13.11 4.40 -7.32
C ASP A 198 12.24 5.09 -8.39
N PRO A 199 12.84 5.88 -9.32
CA PRO A 199 12.11 6.61 -10.34
C PRO A 199 11.40 5.69 -11.35
N ALA A 200 11.84 4.44 -11.52
CA ALA A 200 11.21 3.48 -12.42
C ALA A 200 9.81 3.06 -11.95
N THR A 201 9.50 3.30 -10.68
CA THR A 201 8.20 2.94 -10.08
C THR A 201 7.20 4.10 -10.05
N VAL A 202 7.62 5.30 -10.46
CA VAL A 202 6.76 6.50 -10.48
C VAL A 202 5.66 6.34 -11.53
N LYS A 203 4.40 6.58 -11.09
CA LYS A 203 3.17 6.40 -11.89
C LYS A 203 3.02 4.98 -12.44
N GLN A 204 3.45 3.98 -11.65
CA GLN A 204 3.42 2.58 -12.02
C GLN A 204 2.68 1.71 -11.01
N GLY A 205 2.02 0.67 -11.55
CA GLY A 205 1.63 -0.49 -10.78
C GLY A 205 2.78 -1.50 -10.75
N VAL A 206 3.20 -1.96 -9.58
CA VAL A 206 4.35 -2.85 -9.41
C VAL A 206 3.93 -4.14 -8.71
N GLY A 207 4.01 -5.25 -9.42
CA GLY A 207 3.78 -6.57 -8.85
C GLY A 207 4.97 -7.03 -8.01
N VAL A 208 4.70 -7.60 -6.83
CA VAL A 208 5.71 -8.11 -5.90
C VAL A 208 5.35 -9.51 -5.43
N ALA A 209 6.24 -10.49 -5.55
CA ALA A 209 5.99 -11.89 -5.14
C ALA A 209 7.28 -12.70 -4.97
N TYR A 210 7.17 -13.85 -4.28
CA TYR A 210 8.23 -14.84 -4.27
C TYR A 210 8.34 -15.59 -5.60
#